data_9fb7c510228936fb17766e13788223af
#
_entry.id   9fb7c510228936fb17766e13788223af
#
_cell.length_a   1.000
_cell.length_b   1.000
_cell.length_c   1.000
_cell.angle_alpha   90.00
_cell.angle_beta   90.00
_cell.angle_gamma   90.00
#
_symmetry.space_group_name_H-M   'P 1'
#
loop_
_entity.id
_entity.type
_entity.pdbx_description
1 polymer ?
#
loop_
_entity_poly.entity_id
_entity_poly.type
_entity_poly.pdbx_seq_one_letter_code
_entity_poly.pdbx_strand_id
1 'polypeptide(L)'
;MLAVSGRLNLKAGGPSVIVPVDSELVGLLYKPSQWAVTADVSEHDRRSIYLIAKRNLRLPFFENLDAPALQTSCARRESSTHPPQALELLNGTLANDLAQAFASRLKQECGSDHDRTIDRAFRLALGRPPTAKERESSLAFLREQPLSEFALAMFNLNEFVYVR
;
A
#
# COMPACT_ATOMS: atom_id res chain seq x y z
N MET A 1 2.56 -2.77 -2.36
CA MET A 1 1.12 -3.00 -2.16
C MET A 1 0.35 -3.00 -3.49
N LEU A 2 0.34 -1.92 -4.30
CA LEU A 2 -0.36 -1.86 -5.60
C LEU A 2 -0.02 -3.03 -6.55
N ALA A 3 1.26 -3.37 -6.69
CA ALA A 3 1.68 -4.48 -7.56
C ALA A 3 1.17 -5.85 -7.05
N VAL A 4 1.24 -6.07 -5.75
CA VAL A 4 0.80 -7.31 -5.10
C VAL A 4 -0.71 -7.47 -5.18
N SER A 5 -1.46 -6.39 -4.96
CA SER A 5 -2.92 -6.40 -5.08
C SER A 5 -3.43 -6.54 -6.52
N GLY A 6 -2.56 -6.36 -7.52
CA GLY A 6 -2.92 -6.40 -8.94
C GLY A 6 -3.53 -5.10 -9.48
N ARG A 7 -3.57 -4.04 -8.66
CA ARG A 7 -4.14 -2.74 -9.06
C ARG A 7 -3.14 -1.84 -9.79
N LEU A 8 -1.83 -2.13 -9.72
CA LEU A 8 -0.81 -1.25 -10.26
C LEU A 8 -1.02 -0.93 -11.74
N ASN A 9 -1.23 0.35 -12.03
CA ASN A 9 -1.24 0.88 -13.38
C ASN A 9 0.21 1.19 -13.83
N LEU A 10 0.68 0.46 -14.84
CA LEU A 10 2.05 0.58 -15.37
C LEU A 10 2.25 1.71 -16.38
N LYS A 11 1.22 2.51 -16.67
CA LYS A 11 1.33 3.64 -17.60
C LYS A 11 2.50 4.54 -17.22
N ALA A 12 3.36 4.81 -18.18
CA ALA A 12 4.54 5.66 -18.03
C ALA A 12 4.31 7.03 -18.66
N GLY A 13 4.98 8.06 -18.12
CA GLY A 13 4.90 9.44 -18.65
C GLY A 13 3.59 10.15 -18.32
N GLY A 14 3.37 11.31 -18.91
CA GLY A 14 2.19 12.14 -18.68
C GLY A 14 2.31 13.10 -17.48
N PRO A 15 1.24 13.87 -17.19
CA PRO A 15 1.21 14.82 -16.08
C PRO A 15 1.20 14.11 -14.72
N SER A 16 1.52 14.88 -13.66
CA SER A 16 1.40 14.40 -12.29
C SER A 16 -0.04 14.09 -11.93
N VAL A 17 -0.24 13.03 -11.17
CA VAL A 17 -1.54 12.56 -10.70
C VAL A 17 -1.85 13.14 -9.33
N ILE A 18 -3.04 13.67 -9.14
CA ILE A 18 -3.56 14.13 -7.86
C ILE A 18 -4.57 13.10 -7.36
N VAL A 19 -4.21 12.41 -6.28
CA VAL A 19 -5.07 11.41 -5.64
C VAL A 19 -5.98 12.06 -4.59
N PRO A 20 -7.12 11.45 -4.25
CA PRO A 20 -7.94 11.89 -3.14
C PRO A 20 -7.14 11.89 -1.83
N VAL A 21 -7.37 12.90 -1.01
CA VAL A 21 -6.92 12.97 0.39
C VAL A 21 -8.10 13.44 1.24
N ASP A 22 -7.96 13.33 2.55
CA ASP A 22 -8.98 13.80 3.48
C ASP A 22 -9.38 15.26 3.19
N SER A 23 -10.68 15.53 3.20
CA SER A 23 -11.23 16.85 2.95
C SER A 23 -10.76 17.89 3.96
N GLU A 24 -10.50 17.49 5.21
CA GLU A 24 -9.95 18.37 6.24
C GLU A 24 -8.55 18.86 5.85
N LEU A 25 -7.70 17.95 5.33
CA LEU A 25 -6.37 18.31 4.85
C LEU A 25 -6.41 19.26 3.66
N VAL A 26 -7.35 19.04 2.73
CA VAL A 26 -7.57 19.97 1.60
C VAL A 26 -8.03 21.34 2.10
N GLY A 27 -8.87 21.37 3.14
CA GLY A 27 -9.36 22.59 3.79
C GLY A 27 -8.26 23.47 4.40
N LEU A 28 -7.11 22.88 4.78
CA LEU A 28 -5.96 23.62 5.29
C LEU A 28 -5.17 24.36 4.20
N LEU A 29 -5.41 24.08 2.94
CA LEU A 29 -4.77 24.80 1.84
C LEU A 29 -5.32 26.20 1.69
N TYR A 30 -4.46 27.18 1.44
CA TYR A 30 -4.86 28.55 1.14
C TYR A 30 -5.86 28.65 -0.03
N LYS A 31 -5.72 27.74 -1.01
CA LYS A 31 -6.68 27.57 -2.12
C LYS A 31 -7.00 26.09 -2.27
N PRO A 32 -8.08 25.58 -1.66
CA PRO A 32 -8.49 24.18 -1.76
C PRO A 32 -8.70 23.71 -3.21
N SER A 33 -9.14 24.59 -4.11
CA SER A 33 -9.31 24.31 -5.55
C SER A 33 -8.02 23.91 -6.28
N GLN A 34 -6.85 24.17 -5.69
CA GLN A 34 -5.56 23.71 -6.24
C GLN A 34 -5.33 22.20 -6.04
N TRP A 35 -6.18 21.51 -5.26
CA TRP A 35 -6.17 20.07 -5.12
C TRP A 35 -7.28 19.45 -5.96
N ALA A 36 -7.25 19.73 -7.27
CA ALA A 36 -8.20 19.13 -8.22
C ALA A 36 -7.80 17.66 -8.46
N VAL A 37 -8.53 16.73 -7.83
CA VAL A 37 -8.30 15.29 -7.98
C VAL A 37 -8.39 14.91 -9.46
N THR A 38 -7.46 14.07 -9.92
CA THR A 38 -7.44 13.55 -11.29
C THR A 38 -8.73 12.77 -11.54
N ALA A 39 -9.47 13.14 -12.59
CA ALA A 39 -10.81 12.59 -12.85
C ALA A 39 -10.78 11.09 -13.21
N ASP A 40 -9.74 10.64 -13.91
CA ASP A 40 -9.56 9.23 -14.24
C ASP A 40 -9.01 8.47 -13.02
N VAL A 41 -9.89 7.71 -12.37
CA VAL A 41 -9.56 6.92 -11.16
C VAL A 41 -8.47 5.87 -11.44
N SER A 42 -8.37 5.37 -12.67
CA SER A 42 -7.34 4.39 -13.03
C SER A 42 -5.90 4.97 -12.94
N GLU A 43 -5.76 6.28 -13.03
CA GLU A 43 -4.48 6.98 -12.87
C GLU A 43 -4.04 7.03 -11.38
N HIS A 44 -4.97 6.89 -10.42
CA HIS A 44 -4.64 6.94 -9.00
C HIS A 44 -3.77 5.76 -8.55
N ASP A 45 -3.83 4.65 -9.24
CA ASP A 45 -3.08 3.43 -8.96
C ASP A 45 -1.73 3.34 -9.69
N ARG A 46 -1.25 4.46 -10.25
CA ARG A 46 0.08 4.53 -10.87
C ARG A 46 1.19 4.46 -9.84
N ARG A 47 2.42 4.17 -10.31
CA ARG A 47 3.60 4.20 -9.43
C ARG A 47 3.72 5.56 -8.74
N SER A 48 4.10 5.56 -7.48
CA SER A 48 4.17 6.76 -6.61
C SER A 48 5.02 7.90 -7.19
N ILE A 49 5.96 7.60 -8.10
CA ILE A 49 6.77 8.61 -8.81
C ILE A 49 5.92 9.56 -9.67
N TYR A 50 4.70 9.16 -10.05
CA TYR A 50 3.79 9.98 -10.84
C TYR A 50 2.83 10.80 -10.00
N LEU A 51 2.80 10.60 -8.69
CA LEU A 51 1.95 11.39 -7.80
C LEU A 51 2.52 12.80 -7.63
N ILE A 52 1.63 13.79 -7.48
CA ILE A 52 2.06 15.16 -7.27
C ILE A 52 2.85 15.30 -5.97
N ALA A 53 3.99 15.96 -6.05
CA ALA A 53 4.78 16.37 -4.90
C ALA A 53 4.51 17.85 -4.59
N LYS A 54 3.66 18.14 -3.60
CA LYS A 54 3.28 19.50 -3.22
C LYS A 54 3.90 19.89 -1.88
N ARG A 55 4.58 21.04 -1.83
CA ARG A 55 5.35 21.47 -0.64
C ARG A 55 4.49 21.70 0.60
N ASN A 56 3.28 22.19 0.42
CA ASN A 56 2.35 22.57 1.50
C ASN A 56 1.28 21.51 1.81
N LEU A 57 1.30 20.39 1.12
CA LEU A 57 0.44 19.24 1.40
C LEU A 57 1.16 17.98 0.98
N ARG A 58 1.68 17.25 1.95
CA ARG A 58 2.26 15.92 1.72
C ARG A 58 1.19 14.85 1.89
N LEU A 59 1.30 13.78 1.11
CA LEU A 59 0.42 12.63 1.25
C LEU A 59 0.76 11.92 2.58
N PRO A 60 -0.21 11.74 3.50
CA PRO A 60 0.05 11.21 4.85
C PRO A 60 0.75 9.86 4.84
N PHE A 61 0.37 8.98 3.93
CA PHE A 61 1.00 7.67 3.76
C PHE A 61 2.52 7.79 3.52
N PHE A 62 2.95 8.70 2.65
CA PHE A 62 4.38 8.89 2.38
C PHE A 62 5.09 9.63 3.51
N GLU A 63 4.42 10.54 4.18
CA GLU A 63 4.97 11.24 5.34
C GLU A 63 5.27 10.27 6.47
N ASN A 64 4.35 9.35 6.76
CA ASN A 64 4.53 8.29 7.75
C ASN A 64 5.64 7.29 7.37
N LEU A 65 5.99 7.17 6.08
CA LEU A 65 7.04 6.28 5.57
C LEU A 65 8.33 7.03 5.17
N ASP A 66 8.68 8.07 5.91
CA ASP A 66 9.93 8.82 5.78
C ASP A 66 10.19 9.43 4.38
N ALA A 67 9.12 9.86 3.69
CA ALA A 67 9.32 10.63 2.46
C ALA A 67 10.02 11.96 2.77
N PRO A 68 11.02 12.39 1.96
CA PRO A 68 11.77 13.61 2.20
C PRO A 68 10.87 14.85 2.30
N ALA A 69 11.24 15.78 3.16
CA ALA A 69 10.63 17.11 3.18
C ALA A 69 10.96 17.84 1.87
N LEU A 70 9.93 18.32 1.17
CA LEU A 70 10.09 18.97 -0.14
C LEU A 70 10.57 20.42 -0.06
N GLN A 71 10.80 20.92 1.15
CA GLN A 71 11.23 22.31 1.40
C GLN A 71 12.74 22.47 1.42
N THR A 72 13.47 21.38 1.67
CA THR A 72 14.94 21.36 1.75
C THR A 72 15.48 20.27 0.85
N SER A 73 16.72 20.43 0.37
CA SER A 73 17.40 19.36 -0.35
C SER A 73 17.72 18.21 0.61
N CYS A 74 17.50 16.98 0.15
CA CYS A 74 17.72 15.77 0.91
C CYS A 74 18.87 14.98 0.25
N ALA A 75 20.06 15.04 0.83
CA ALA A 75 21.23 14.30 0.34
C ALA A 75 21.12 12.79 0.64
N ARG A 76 20.45 12.42 1.73
CA ARG A 76 20.20 11.04 2.16
C ARG A 76 18.83 10.96 2.83
N ARG A 77 18.03 9.97 2.45
CA ARG A 77 16.76 9.70 3.16
C ARG A 77 17.07 9.14 4.53
N GLU A 78 16.35 9.66 5.51
CA GLU A 78 16.29 9.03 6.83
C GLU A 78 15.46 7.75 6.73
N SER A 79 15.71 6.80 7.61
CA SER A 79 14.92 5.60 7.78
C SER A 79 14.61 5.47 9.25
N SER A 80 13.36 5.56 9.60
CA SER A 80 12.88 5.44 10.96
C SER A 80 11.95 4.25 11.12
N THR A 81 11.76 3.82 12.35
CA THR A 81 10.72 2.86 12.72
C THR A 81 9.96 3.46 13.88
N HIS A 82 8.74 3.90 13.64
CA HIS A 82 7.93 4.55 14.66
C HIS A 82 6.47 4.05 14.62
N PRO A 83 5.73 4.14 15.75
CA PRO A 83 4.37 3.63 15.85
C PRO A 83 3.39 4.10 14.76
N PRO A 84 3.39 5.36 14.31
CA PRO A 84 2.52 5.81 13.21
C PRO A 84 2.67 5.01 11.91
N GLN A 85 3.86 4.50 11.57
CA GLN A 85 4.05 3.65 10.38
C GLN A 85 3.26 2.34 10.51
N ALA A 86 3.37 1.68 11.66
CA ALA A 86 2.63 0.44 11.93
C ALA A 86 1.11 0.70 11.95
N LEU A 87 0.67 1.81 12.56
CA LEU A 87 -0.74 2.19 12.60
C LEU A 87 -1.29 2.49 11.21
N GLU A 88 -0.54 3.17 10.35
CA GLU A 88 -0.92 3.44 8.97
C GLU A 88 -1.07 2.16 8.15
N LEU A 89 -0.14 1.21 8.30
CA LEU A 89 -0.19 -0.07 7.59
C LEU A 89 -1.30 -1.00 8.10
N LEU A 90 -1.70 -0.88 9.38
CA LEU A 90 -2.77 -1.69 9.96
C LEU A 90 -4.16 -1.06 9.76
N ASN A 91 -4.27 0.25 9.94
CA ASN A 91 -5.57 0.93 10.02
C ASN A 91 -5.81 1.91 8.85
N GLY A 92 -4.78 2.24 8.09
CA GLY A 92 -4.88 3.20 6.98
C GLY A 92 -5.84 2.71 5.89
N THR A 93 -6.66 3.61 5.36
CA THR A 93 -7.64 3.32 4.32
C THR A 93 -6.98 2.68 3.10
N LEU A 94 -5.86 3.24 2.65
CA LEU A 94 -5.12 2.71 1.49
C LEU A 94 -4.66 1.26 1.71
N ALA A 95 -4.13 0.95 2.91
CA ALA A 95 -3.65 -0.39 3.23
C ALA A 95 -4.79 -1.41 3.22
N ASN A 96 -5.93 -1.05 3.82
CA ASN A 96 -7.12 -1.89 3.86
C ASN A 96 -7.75 -2.10 2.48
N ASP A 97 -7.88 -1.04 1.67
CA ASP A 97 -8.42 -1.14 0.31
C ASP A 97 -7.54 -2.05 -0.58
N LEU A 98 -6.22 -1.93 -0.46
CA LEU A 98 -5.30 -2.78 -1.21
C LEU A 98 -5.26 -4.21 -0.67
N ALA A 99 -5.49 -4.43 0.62
CA ALA A 99 -5.63 -5.77 1.20
C ALA A 99 -6.90 -6.47 0.68
N GLN A 100 -8.02 -5.76 0.57
CA GLN A 100 -9.25 -6.29 -0.03
C GLN A 100 -9.05 -6.63 -1.51
N ALA A 101 -8.37 -5.77 -2.28
CA ALA A 101 -8.03 -6.03 -3.67
C ALA A 101 -7.11 -7.26 -3.79
N PHE A 102 -6.12 -7.39 -2.91
CA PHE A 102 -5.23 -8.55 -2.86
C PHE A 102 -5.98 -9.84 -2.53
N ALA A 103 -6.86 -9.83 -1.54
CA ALA A 103 -7.72 -10.94 -1.21
C ALA A 103 -8.61 -11.36 -2.40
N SER A 104 -9.18 -10.39 -3.11
CA SER A 104 -9.99 -10.64 -4.31
C SER A 104 -9.16 -11.30 -5.42
N ARG A 105 -7.94 -10.82 -5.65
CA ARG A 105 -6.99 -11.43 -6.58
C ARG A 105 -6.67 -12.87 -6.21
N LEU A 106 -6.33 -13.13 -4.94
CA LEU A 106 -6.01 -14.47 -4.45
C LEU A 106 -7.19 -15.42 -4.63
N LYS A 107 -8.41 -14.96 -4.33
CA LYS A 107 -9.63 -15.73 -4.52
C LYS A 107 -9.88 -16.08 -6.00
N GLN A 108 -9.62 -15.14 -6.90
CA GLN A 108 -9.75 -15.37 -8.36
C GLN A 108 -8.71 -16.36 -8.87
N GLU A 109 -7.44 -16.26 -8.41
CA GLU A 109 -6.33 -17.09 -8.89
C GLU A 109 -6.32 -18.49 -8.27
N CYS A 110 -6.79 -18.65 -7.02
CA CYS A 110 -6.66 -19.88 -6.23
C CYS A 110 -7.99 -20.56 -5.85
N GLY A 111 -9.12 -19.87 -6.00
CA GLY A 111 -10.43 -20.38 -5.59
C GLY A 111 -10.54 -20.51 -4.07
N SER A 112 -11.03 -21.66 -3.59
CA SER A 112 -11.17 -21.97 -2.16
C SER A 112 -10.04 -22.80 -1.56
N ASP A 113 -8.99 -23.05 -2.33
CA ASP A 113 -7.81 -23.81 -1.87
C ASP A 113 -6.90 -22.92 -1.02
N HIS A 114 -6.92 -23.13 0.30
CA HIS A 114 -6.12 -22.34 1.24
C HIS A 114 -4.60 -22.56 1.08
N ASP A 115 -4.16 -23.78 0.80
CA ASP A 115 -2.73 -24.07 0.62
C ASP A 115 -2.17 -23.34 -0.60
N ARG A 116 -2.89 -23.40 -1.71
CA ARG A 116 -2.55 -22.68 -2.92
C ARG A 116 -2.60 -21.17 -2.72
N THR A 117 -3.59 -20.69 -1.97
CA THR A 117 -3.74 -19.26 -1.61
C THR A 117 -2.55 -18.75 -0.82
N ILE A 118 -2.11 -19.49 0.20
CA ILE A 118 -0.95 -19.14 1.03
C ILE A 118 0.33 -19.15 0.19
N ASP A 119 0.58 -20.19 -0.60
CA ASP A 119 1.78 -20.26 -1.47
C ASP A 119 1.80 -19.07 -2.44
N ARG A 120 0.65 -18.74 -3.06
CA ARG A 120 0.53 -17.64 -3.99
C ARG A 120 0.75 -16.28 -3.30
N ALA A 121 0.18 -16.08 -2.10
CA ALA A 121 0.33 -14.84 -1.34
C ALA A 121 1.81 -14.58 -0.99
N PHE A 122 2.52 -15.59 -0.49
CA PHE A 122 3.94 -15.45 -0.16
C PHE A 122 4.80 -15.16 -1.39
N ARG A 123 4.55 -15.83 -2.52
CA ARG A 123 5.27 -15.54 -3.77
C ARG A 123 5.02 -14.15 -4.30
N LEU A 124 3.79 -13.64 -4.22
CA LEU A 124 3.46 -12.29 -4.68
C LEU A 124 4.02 -11.20 -3.77
N ALA A 125 3.92 -11.40 -2.45
CA ALA A 125 4.32 -10.38 -1.48
C ALA A 125 5.83 -10.42 -1.17
N LEU A 126 6.42 -11.62 -1.03
CA LEU A 126 7.79 -11.81 -0.54
C LEU A 126 8.74 -12.43 -1.57
N GLY A 127 8.24 -12.83 -2.74
CA GLY A 127 9.05 -13.44 -3.81
C GLY A 127 9.52 -14.87 -3.51
N ARG A 128 9.06 -15.50 -2.43
CA ARG A 128 9.45 -16.86 -2.01
C ARG A 128 8.23 -17.68 -1.56
N PRO A 129 8.33 -19.00 -1.50
CA PRO A 129 7.31 -19.82 -0.87
C PRO A 129 7.33 -19.66 0.67
N PRO A 130 6.21 -19.99 1.36
CA PRO A 130 6.18 -20.04 2.82
C PRO A 130 7.04 -21.19 3.35
N THR A 131 7.63 -21.00 4.53
CA THR A 131 8.21 -22.09 5.32
C THR A 131 7.09 -22.97 5.89
N ALA A 132 7.44 -24.17 6.40
CA ALA A 132 6.46 -25.06 7.03
C ALA A 132 5.71 -24.40 8.20
N LYS A 133 6.42 -23.64 9.03
CA LYS A 133 5.82 -22.91 10.17
C LYS A 133 4.90 -21.77 9.72
N GLU A 134 5.31 -20.99 8.70
CA GLU A 134 4.48 -19.91 8.14
C GLU A 134 3.21 -20.49 7.51
N ARG A 135 3.31 -21.62 6.80
CA ARG A 135 2.14 -22.31 6.23
C ARG A 135 1.17 -22.78 7.31
N GLU A 136 1.67 -23.42 8.35
CA GLU A 136 0.85 -23.87 9.48
C GLU A 136 0.12 -22.71 10.17
N SER A 137 0.85 -21.65 10.50
CA SER A 137 0.27 -20.43 11.12
C SER A 137 -0.75 -19.76 10.21
N SER A 138 -0.49 -19.69 8.91
CA SER A 138 -1.39 -19.10 7.93
C SER A 138 -2.66 -19.91 7.75
N LEU A 139 -2.57 -21.26 7.75
CA LEU A 139 -3.73 -22.13 7.70
C LEU A 139 -4.61 -21.99 8.96
N ALA A 140 -3.98 -21.90 10.14
CA ALA A 140 -4.71 -21.65 11.38
C ALA A 140 -5.43 -20.29 11.33
N PHE A 141 -4.75 -19.25 10.86
CA PHE A 141 -5.32 -17.92 10.72
C PHE A 141 -6.54 -17.88 9.77
N LEU A 142 -6.43 -18.51 8.60
CA LEU A 142 -7.50 -18.53 7.59
C LEU A 142 -8.74 -19.37 7.98
N ARG A 143 -8.64 -20.18 9.04
CA ARG A 143 -9.82 -20.87 9.62
C ARG A 143 -10.69 -19.94 10.46
N GLU A 144 -10.11 -18.88 11.02
CA GLU A 144 -10.76 -17.98 11.97
C GLU A 144 -11.01 -16.59 11.38
N GLN A 145 -10.17 -16.17 10.45
CA GLN A 145 -10.17 -14.81 9.92
C GLN A 145 -10.42 -14.79 8.41
N PRO A 146 -11.04 -13.71 7.89
CA PRO A 146 -11.28 -13.56 6.47
C PRO A 146 -9.97 -13.36 5.69
N LEU A 147 -10.00 -13.69 4.41
CA LEU A 147 -8.84 -13.56 3.51
C LEU A 147 -8.30 -12.12 3.40
N SER A 148 -9.14 -11.10 3.58
CA SER A 148 -8.72 -9.69 3.62
C SER A 148 -7.79 -9.39 4.79
N GLU A 149 -8.06 -9.95 5.97
CA GLU A 149 -7.20 -9.81 7.14
C GLU A 149 -5.86 -10.53 6.95
N PHE A 150 -5.87 -11.70 6.32
CA PHE A 150 -4.65 -12.39 5.94
C PHE A 150 -3.83 -11.55 4.94
N ALA A 151 -4.48 -10.97 3.92
CA ALA A 151 -3.83 -10.09 2.96
C ALA A 151 -3.24 -8.84 3.62
N LEU A 152 -3.95 -8.25 4.59
CA LEU A 152 -3.44 -7.12 5.39
C LEU A 152 -2.25 -7.53 6.24
N ALA A 153 -2.30 -8.70 6.88
CA ALA A 153 -1.17 -9.25 7.63
C ALA A 153 0.08 -9.44 6.77
N MET A 154 -0.08 -9.89 5.51
CA MET A 154 1.05 -10.01 4.56
C MET A 154 1.73 -8.66 4.29
N PHE A 155 0.97 -7.56 4.21
CA PHE A 155 1.52 -6.20 4.03
C PHE A 155 2.22 -5.66 5.29
N ASN A 156 1.94 -6.24 6.45
CA ASN A 156 2.53 -5.85 7.75
C ASN A 156 3.73 -6.73 8.16
N LEU A 157 4.12 -7.70 7.35
CA LEU A 157 5.32 -8.48 7.61
C LEU A 157 6.58 -7.61 7.47
N ASN A 158 7.51 -7.73 8.40
CA ASN A 158 8.79 -7.00 8.35
C ASN A 158 9.55 -7.24 7.03
N GLU A 159 9.47 -8.45 6.49
CA GLU A 159 10.10 -8.80 5.22
C GLU A 159 9.45 -8.09 4.02
N PHE A 160 8.17 -7.74 4.11
CA PHE A 160 7.48 -6.94 3.10
C PHE A 160 7.81 -5.45 3.21
N VAL A 161 7.87 -4.94 4.43
CA VAL A 161 8.07 -3.49 4.71
C VAL A 161 9.53 -3.07 4.52
N TYR A 162 10.47 -3.91 4.97
CA TYR A 162 11.90 -3.59 4.97
C TYR A 162 12.64 -4.47 3.97
N VAL A 163 13.01 -3.88 2.84
CA VAL A 163 13.88 -4.54 1.84
C VAL A 163 15.31 -4.48 2.35
N ARG A 164 15.93 -5.63 2.55
CA ARG A 164 17.34 -5.79 2.96
C ARG A 164 18.25 -5.97 1.75
#